data_f2fe733c46be466c500c5af2ab149b4b
#
_entry.id   f2fe733c46be466c500c5af2ab149b4b
#
_cell.length_a   1.000
_cell.length_b   1.000
_cell.length_c   1.000
_cell.angle_alpha   90.00
_cell.angle_beta   90.00
_cell.angle_gamma   90.00
#
_symmetry.space_group_name_H-M   'P 1'
#
loop_
_entity.id
_entity.type
_entity.pdbx_description
1 polymer ?
#
loop_
_entity_poly.entity_id
_entity_poly.type
_entity_poly.pdbx_seq_one_letter_code
_entity_poly.pdbx_strand_id
1 'polypeptide(L)'
;MSDDEVFRALADASRRTLLDRLHRRNGQTLGELCAGLAMTRQAVTKHLSILASANLIAVQRQGREKLHFINPVPINAIAERWISKFQRPHLRALSALKKALEDDDHE
;
A
#
# COMPACT_ATOMS: atom_id res chain seq x y z
N MET A 1 -5.81 -13.95 -7.37
CA MET A 1 -5.07 -12.73 -7.71
C MET A 1 -3.67 -12.84 -7.13
N SER A 2 -2.66 -12.57 -7.93
CA SER A 2 -1.27 -12.70 -7.49
C SER A 2 -0.86 -11.49 -6.66
N ASP A 3 -0.13 -11.73 -5.56
CA ASP A 3 0.45 -10.65 -4.76
C ASP A 3 1.47 -9.84 -5.56
N ASP A 4 2.05 -10.41 -6.59
CA ASP A 4 3.03 -9.73 -7.43
C ASP A 4 2.47 -8.49 -8.11
N GLU A 5 1.22 -8.51 -8.51
CA GLU A 5 0.56 -7.34 -9.09
C GLU A 5 0.45 -6.20 -8.08
N VAL A 6 0.15 -6.54 -6.83
CA VAL A 6 0.08 -5.58 -5.74
C VAL A 6 1.46 -4.97 -5.48
N PHE A 7 2.49 -5.81 -5.39
CA PHE A 7 3.86 -5.33 -5.17
C PHE A 7 4.35 -4.43 -6.31
N ARG A 8 4.06 -4.79 -7.56
CA ARG A 8 4.42 -3.94 -8.70
C ARG A 8 3.73 -2.59 -8.66
N ALA A 9 2.44 -2.59 -8.33
CA ALA A 9 1.68 -1.34 -8.21
C ALA A 9 2.25 -0.46 -7.10
N LEU A 10 2.64 -1.05 -5.98
CA LEU A 10 3.21 -0.32 -4.84
C LEU A 10 4.67 0.07 -5.03
N ALA A 11 5.37 -0.50 -6.01
CA ALA A 11 6.78 -0.20 -6.25
C ALA A 11 7.03 1.20 -6.81
N ASP A 12 6.03 1.84 -7.38
CA ASP A 12 6.14 3.16 -7.99
C ASP A 12 5.74 4.25 -6.99
N ALA A 13 6.61 5.25 -6.82
CA ALA A 13 6.40 6.34 -5.86
C ALA A 13 5.16 7.17 -6.18
N SER A 14 4.88 7.42 -7.47
CA SER A 14 3.70 8.18 -7.89
C SER A 14 2.42 7.45 -7.53
N ARG A 15 2.39 6.15 -7.69
CA ARG A 15 1.22 5.35 -7.32
C ARG A 15 1.00 5.34 -5.81
N ARG A 16 2.08 5.26 -5.02
CA ARG A 16 1.96 5.38 -3.56
C ARG A 16 1.43 6.74 -3.15
N THR A 17 1.85 7.81 -3.83
CA THR A 17 1.33 9.16 -3.59
C THR A 17 -0.17 9.24 -3.84
N LEU A 18 -0.65 8.63 -4.92
CA LEU A 18 -2.08 8.59 -5.22
C LEU A 18 -2.87 7.83 -4.16
N LEU A 19 -2.34 6.70 -3.70
CA LEU A 19 -2.97 5.94 -2.61
C LEU A 19 -3.00 6.74 -1.31
N ASP A 20 -1.93 7.47 -0.99
CA ASP A 20 -1.89 8.32 0.19
C ASP A 20 -2.92 9.45 0.12
N ARG A 21 -3.12 10.02 -1.06
CA ARG A 21 -4.15 11.04 -1.27
C ARG A 21 -5.55 10.49 -1.03
N LEU A 22 -5.83 9.29 -1.53
CA LEU A 22 -7.10 8.63 -1.30
C LEU A 22 -7.27 8.23 0.16
N HIS A 23 -6.20 7.86 0.83
CA HIS A 23 -6.24 7.56 2.26
C HIS A 23 -6.65 8.80 3.08
N ARG A 24 -6.15 9.97 2.71
CA ARG A 24 -6.51 11.22 3.39
C ARG A 24 -7.93 11.65 3.08
N ARG A 25 -8.34 11.54 1.82
CA ARG A 25 -9.70 11.87 1.39
C ARG A 25 -10.13 10.89 0.31
N ASN A 26 -10.99 9.97 0.68
CA ASN A 26 -11.49 8.93 -0.22
C ASN A 26 -12.55 9.50 -1.17
N GLY A 27 -12.73 8.86 -2.32
CA GLY A 27 -13.77 9.28 -3.26
C GLY A 27 -13.40 10.51 -4.08
N GLN A 28 -12.19 10.58 -4.60
CA GLN A 28 -11.72 11.71 -5.40
C GLN A 28 -11.87 11.47 -6.90
N THR A 29 -12.14 12.55 -7.62
CA THR A 29 -12.14 12.55 -9.09
C THR A 29 -10.71 12.57 -9.62
N LEU A 30 -10.55 12.29 -10.92
CA LEU A 30 -9.25 12.41 -11.59
C LEU A 30 -8.66 13.82 -11.43
N GLY A 31 -9.49 14.85 -11.62
CA GLY A 31 -9.04 16.24 -11.49
C GLY A 31 -8.52 16.55 -10.10
N GLU A 32 -9.20 16.07 -9.07
CA GLU A 32 -8.78 16.25 -7.69
C GLU A 32 -7.46 15.53 -7.40
N LEU A 33 -7.30 14.32 -7.94
CA LEU A 33 -6.08 13.55 -7.76
C LEU A 33 -4.90 14.14 -8.52
N CYS A 34 -5.13 14.84 -9.62
CA CYS A 34 -4.09 15.51 -10.40
C CYS A 34 -3.59 16.81 -9.73
N ALA A 35 -4.39 17.41 -8.88
CA ALA A 35 -4.10 18.72 -8.32
C ALA A 35 -2.76 18.72 -7.57
N GLY A 36 -1.86 19.63 -7.95
CA GLY A 36 -0.57 19.78 -7.30
C GLY A 36 0.47 18.71 -7.62
N LEU A 37 0.17 17.78 -8.54
CA LEU A 37 1.15 16.79 -8.96
C LEU A 37 1.89 17.25 -10.20
N ALA A 38 3.19 17.00 -10.24
CA ALA A 38 4.04 17.30 -11.40
C ALA A 38 3.97 16.17 -12.43
N MET A 39 2.75 15.76 -12.78
CA MET A 39 2.49 14.70 -13.75
C MET A 39 1.37 15.12 -14.68
N THR A 40 1.41 14.62 -15.91
CA THR A 40 0.32 14.85 -16.86
C THR A 40 -0.93 14.08 -16.40
N ARG A 41 -2.08 14.57 -16.82
CA ARG A 41 -3.37 13.90 -16.58
C ARG A 41 -3.37 12.48 -17.13
N GLN A 42 -2.75 12.26 -18.28
CA GLN A 42 -2.62 10.95 -18.90
C GLN A 42 -1.77 10.01 -18.06
N ALA A 43 -0.68 10.51 -17.48
CA ALA A 43 0.17 9.71 -16.60
C ALA A 43 -0.58 9.29 -15.33
N VAL A 44 -1.33 10.20 -14.72
CA VAL A 44 -2.17 9.89 -13.55
C VAL A 44 -3.21 8.84 -13.92
N THR A 45 -3.88 8.99 -15.07
CA THR A 45 -4.87 8.00 -15.54
C THR A 45 -4.25 6.62 -15.69
N LYS A 46 -3.04 6.53 -16.23
CA LYS A 46 -2.32 5.26 -16.37
C LYS A 46 -2.00 4.65 -15.01
N HIS A 47 -1.52 5.45 -14.07
CA HIS A 47 -1.25 4.97 -12.71
C HIS A 47 -2.51 4.46 -12.02
N LEU A 48 -3.61 5.17 -12.16
CA LEU A 48 -4.89 4.74 -11.59
C LEU A 48 -5.38 3.44 -12.21
N SER A 49 -5.17 3.24 -13.52
CA SER A 49 -5.51 2.00 -14.19
C SER A 49 -4.71 0.81 -13.63
N ILE A 50 -3.43 1.00 -13.38
CA ILE A 50 -2.58 -0.03 -12.78
C ILE A 50 -3.04 -0.35 -11.35
N LEU A 51 -3.36 0.67 -10.57
CA LEU A 51 -3.88 0.49 -9.20
C LEU A 51 -5.21 -0.27 -9.20
N ALA A 52 -6.10 0.06 -10.14
CA ALA A 52 -7.39 -0.63 -10.27
C ALA A 52 -7.20 -2.09 -10.67
N SER A 53 -6.29 -2.37 -11.61
CA SER A 53 -5.98 -3.74 -12.03
C SER A 53 -5.41 -4.59 -10.90
N ALA A 54 -4.66 -3.98 -9.98
CA ALA A 54 -4.14 -4.65 -8.79
C ALA A 54 -5.16 -4.70 -7.65
N ASN A 55 -6.37 -4.24 -7.87
CA ASN A 55 -7.45 -4.21 -6.88
C ASN A 55 -7.13 -3.34 -5.65
N LEU A 56 -6.25 -2.35 -5.82
CA LEU A 56 -5.88 -1.41 -4.75
C LEU A 56 -6.81 -0.21 -4.68
N ILE A 57 -7.55 0.06 -5.75
CA ILE A 57 -8.60 1.06 -5.78
C ILE A 57 -9.84 0.49 -6.46
N ALA A 58 -11.00 1.01 -6.08
CA ALA A 58 -12.26 0.81 -6.77
C ALA A 58 -12.67 2.11 -7.42
N VAL A 59 -13.29 2.02 -8.58
CA VAL A 59 -13.77 3.19 -9.33
C VAL A 59 -15.28 3.11 -9.40
N GLN A 60 -15.95 4.17 -9.00
CA GLN A 60 -17.40 4.25 -9.03
C GLN A 60 -17.83 5.46 -9.89
N ARG A 61 -18.70 5.20 -10.84
CA ARG A 61 -19.24 6.28 -11.67
C ARG A 61 -20.34 7.01 -10.92
N GLN A 62 -20.24 8.34 -10.90
CA GLN A 62 -21.26 9.21 -10.32
C GLN A 62 -21.53 10.34 -11.30
N GLY A 63 -22.66 10.24 -12.05
CA GLY A 63 -22.95 11.16 -13.12
C GLY A 63 -21.93 11.05 -14.26
N ARG A 64 -21.30 12.16 -14.60
CA ARG A 64 -20.25 12.20 -15.63
C ARG A 64 -18.85 11.95 -15.07
N GLU A 65 -18.74 11.88 -13.77
CA GLU A 65 -17.47 11.75 -13.09
C GLU A 65 -17.24 10.34 -12.61
N LYS A 66 -15.97 9.97 -12.48
CA LYS A 66 -15.54 8.74 -11.83
C LYS A 66 -14.90 9.11 -10.51
N LEU A 67 -15.34 8.46 -9.44
CA LEU A 67 -14.76 8.63 -8.11
C LEU A 67 -13.88 7.43 -7.79
N HIS A 68 -12.73 7.71 -7.22
CA HIS A 68 -11.74 6.69 -6.89
C HIS A 68 -11.71 6.47 -5.39
N PHE A 69 -11.74 5.21 -4.98
CA PHE A 69 -11.76 4.80 -3.58
C PHE A 69 -10.62 3.84 -3.32
N ILE A 70 -9.89 4.05 -2.24
CA ILE A 70 -8.86 3.10 -1.84
C ILE A 70 -9.49 1.79 -1.38
N ASN A 71 -8.89 0.66 -1.77
CA ASN A 71 -9.25 -0.65 -1.28
C ASN A 71 -8.07 -1.19 -0.47
N PRO A 72 -8.13 -1.16 0.85
CA PRO A 72 -7.01 -1.59 1.68
C PRO A 72 -6.91 -3.10 1.83
N VAL A 73 -7.88 -3.87 1.35
CA VAL A 73 -7.94 -5.33 1.58
C VAL A 73 -6.69 -6.06 1.09
N PRO A 74 -6.18 -5.84 -0.15
CA PRO A 74 -4.98 -6.56 -0.58
C PRO A 74 -3.75 -6.22 0.24
N ILE A 75 -3.59 -4.95 0.63
CA ILE A 75 -2.45 -4.51 1.45
C ILE A 75 -2.53 -5.15 2.83
N ASN A 76 -3.70 -5.12 3.45
CA ASN A 76 -3.90 -5.71 4.78
C ASN A 76 -3.68 -7.23 4.75
N ALA A 77 -4.12 -7.90 3.70
CA ALA A 77 -3.92 -9.35 3.57
C ALA A 77 -2.44 -9.71 3.49
N ILE A 78 -1.66 -8.95 2.71
CA ILE A 78 -0.21 -9.15 2.60
C ILE A 78 0.47 -8.83 3.93
N ALA A 79 0.15 -7.68 4.51
CA ALA A 79 0.74 -7.23 5.77
C ALA A 79 0.50 -8.25 6.88
N GLU A 80 -0.72 -8.75 7.00
CA GLU A 80 -1.08 -9.72 8.03
C GLU A 80 -0.32 -11.03 7.86
N ARG A 81 -0.23 -11.55 6.63
CA ARG A 81 0.54 -12.78 6.37
C ARG A 81 2.01 -12.62 6.72
N TRP A 82 2.61 -11.49 6.33
CA TRP A 82 4.03 -11.26 6.56
C TRP A 82 4.30 -10.93 8.02
N ILE A 83 3.44 -10.16 8.67
CA ILE A 83 3.55 -9.88 10.09
C ILE A 83 3.43 -11.17 10.90
N SER A 84 2.42 -11.99 10.63
CA SER A 84 2.23 -13.27 11.32
C SER A 84 3.40 -14.22 11.10
N LYS A 85 3.95 -14.21 9.87
CA LYS A 85 4.98 -15.17 9.47
C LYS A 85 6.36 -14.80 10.01
N PHE A 86 6.68 -13.50 10.08
CA PHE A 86 8.03 -13.04 10.39
C PHE A 86 8.16 -12.30 11.70
N GLN A 87 7.16 -11.54 12.11
CA GLN A 87 7.26 -10.69 13.29
C GLN A 87 7.42 -11.49 14.59
N ARG A 88 6.53 -12.46 14.81
CA ARG A 88 6.59 -13.26 16.06
C ARG A 88 7.83 -14.12 16.16
N PRO A 89 8.20 -14.90 15.14
CA PRO A 89 9.45 -15.66 15.19
C PRO A 89 10.68 -14.77 15.33
N HIS A 90 10.69 -13.62 14.65
CA HIS A 90 11.79 -12.67 14.72
C HIS A 90 11.96 -12.09 16.13
N LEU A 91 10.85 -11.68 16.75
CA LEU A 91 10.87 -11.16 18.11
C LEU A 91 11.33 -12.21 19.13
N ARG A 92 10.92 -13.46 18.95
CA ARG A 92 11.39 -14.56 19.82
C ARG A 92 12.88 -14.80 19.67
N ALA A 93 13.38 -14.78 18.44
CA ALA A 93 14.79 -14.97 18.16
C ALA A 93 15.63 -13.84 18.78
N LEU A 94 15.19 -12.58 18.61
CA LEU A 94 15.86 -11.44 19.21
C LEU A 94 15.83 -11.49 20.74
N SER A 95 14.71 -11.88 21.31
CA SER A 95 14.57 -12.02 22.77
C SER A 95 15.49 -13.10 23.33
N ALA A 96 15.59 -14.23 22.65
CA ALA A 96 16.48 -15.32 23.05
C ALA A 96 17.96 -14.91 22.96
N LEU A 97 18.32 -14.21 21.88
CA LEU A 97 19.69 -13.70 21.70
C LEU A 97 20.05 -12.68 22.78
N LYS A 98 19.15 -11.75 23.05
CA LYS A 98 19.36 -10.75 24.10
C LYS A 98 19.57 -11.39 25.44
N LYS A 99 18.76 -12.39 25.77
CA LYS A 99 18.89 -13.12 27.04
C LYS A 99 20.24 -13.85 27.14
N ALA A 100 20.66 -14.50 26.04
CA ALA A 100 21.96 -15.20 26.02
C ALA A 100 23.13 -14.22 26.24
N LEU A 101 23.06 -13.03 25.63
CA LEU A 101 24.07 -11.98 25.77
C LEU A 101 24.10 -11.43 27.20
N GLU A 102 22.94 -11.24 27.82
CA GLU A 102 22.84 -10.76 29.20
C GLU A 102 23.40 -11.79 30.20
N ASP A 103 23.14 -13.07 29.96
CA ASP A 103 23.67 -14.15 30.81
C ASP A 103 25.19 -14.22 30.70
N ASP A 104 25.78 -13.96 29.52
CA ASP A 104 27.24 -13.92 29.36
C ASP A 104 27.86 -12.73 30.09
N ASP A 105 27.17 -11.62 30.22
CA ASP A 105 27.65 -10.42 30.90
C ASP A 105 27.68 -10.56 32.41
N HIS A 106 27.10 -11.61 32.97
CA HIS A 106 27.05 -11.86 34.41
C HIS A 106 28.19 -12.70 34.92
N GLU A 107 29.11 -13.08 34.07
CA GLU A 107 30.35 -13.71 34.51
C GLU A 107 31.42 -12.65 34.89
#